data_a744a14a416bc0b61f53f8af5a78e68d
#
_entry.id   a744a14a416bc0b61f53f8af5a78e68d
#
_cell.length_a   1.000
_cell.length_b   1.000
_cell.length_c   1.000
_cell.angle_alpha   90.00
_cell.angle_beta   90.00
_cell.angle_gamma   90.00
#
_symmetry.space_group_name_H-M   'P 1'
#
loop_
_entity.id
_entity.type
_entity.pdbx_description
1 polymer ?
#
loop_
_entity_poly.entity_id
_entity_poly.type
_entity_poly.pdbx_seq_one_letter_code
_entity_poly.pdbx_strand_id
1 'polypeptide(L)'
;MSRLASHQRFNGPPSIQAVHFSTPPYIRLPIMEEENELIALRRKKLEALRAKGIDPFGSRFEASGSIAEVRGQFKEGETLRAAGRITAHRDMGKSHFLDVRDATGRIQIYIHAKEVGPELMDLFRLLDIGDFIGVEGTCFVTKSGEPTLKVRTFQLLAKALRPMPEKWHGLQDIEARYRQRYLDLLTNEHSRAVFEKRIAIVRETRRFLEERGFVEVETPILQTIAGGAAAEPFRTHHKALGLNLYLRIALELYLKRLLVGGFNKVFEINRNFRNEGISRKHNPEFTMLEAYWAYADFEKMANLTEELICYLSEKICGSLTIEHRGAEEKIVRTINLKRPWRRARYHDVVREVAGKDWFELSSEQRRERGTNEFKLEILPQLADFEVTHHVFEKLVEEKTIDPLFVTHCPKELVPLAKQNAGDNSLVDVFELIINGAEIAPGYSELNDPVVQRQRLVEQAGEEKQSIDEDFLLALEYGMPPAGGVGIGMDRLTMLLTGAESIRDVILFPLLRPKK
;
A
#
# COMPACT_ATOMS: atom_id res chain seq x y z
N MET A 1 -16.06 71.66 15.49
CA MET A 1 -17.54 71.66 15.56
C MET A 1 -18.00 70.32 15.07
N SER A 2 -18.18 69.42 15.94
CA SER A 2 -19.37 68.93 16.65
C SER A 2 -20.27 68.00 15.79
N ARG A 3 -20.37 66.79 16.29
CA ARG A 3 -21.56 65.89 16.37
C ARG A 3 -21.78 64.96 15.17
N LEU A 4 -22.16 63.68 15.30
CA LEU A 4 -22.84 62.95 16.37
C LEU A 4 -22.54 61.47 16.18
N ALA A 5 -22.34 60.74 17.27
CA ALA A 5 -22.29 59.30 17.35
C ALA A 5 -23.72 58.73 17.25
N SER A 6 -23.93 57.69 16.46
CA SER A 6 -25.11 56.83 16.53
C SER A 6 -24.68 55.41 16.93
N HIS A 7 -25.07 55.06 18.15
CA HIS A 7 -24.95 53.69 18.68
C HIS A 7 -25.86 52.73 17.88
N GLN A 8 -25.27 51.84 17.11
CA GLN A 8 -25.97 50.64 16.71
C GLN A 8 -25.67 49.51 17.73
N ARG A 9 -26.72 49.04 18.34
CA ARG A 9 -26.69 47.88 19.26
C ARG A 9 -26.34 46.64 18.45
N PHE A 10 -25.24 46.00 18.83
CA PHE A 10 -24.94 44.63 18.39
C PHE A 10 -25.94 43.68 19.03
N ASN A 11 -26.79 43.09 18.23
CA ASN A 11 -27.55 41.91 18.59
C ASN A 11 -26.57 40.73 18.73
N GLY A 12 -26.66 40.04 19.83
CA GLY A 12 -25.80 38.88 20.15
C GLY A 12 -25.93 37.79 19.08
N PRO A 13 -24.93 36.90 19.02
CA PRO A 13 -24.89 35.84 18.02
C PRO A 13 -26.11 34.91 18.19
N PRO A 14 -26.68 34.40 17.08
CA PRO A 14 -27.75 33.41 17.13
C PRO A 14 -27.26 32.14 17.85
N SER A 15 -28.09 31.64 18.73
CA SER A 15 -27.89 30.40 19.47
C SER A 15 -27.54 29.26 18.52
N ILE A 16 -26.33 28.73 18.68
CA ILE A 16 -25.88 27.50 17.99
C ILE A 16 -26.78 26.37 18.49
N GLN A 17 -27.74 25.96 17.69
CA GLN A 17 -28.40 24.68 17.90
C GLN A 17 -27.33 23.59 17.79
N ALA A 18 -27.11 22.90 18.90
CA ALA A 18 -26.24 21.74 18.94
C ALA A 18 -26.79 20.68 17.96
N VAL A 19 -26.13 20.55 16.82
CA VAL A 19 -26.36 19.41 15.93
C VAL A 19 -25.84 18.20 16.68
N HIS A 20 -26.77 17.44 17.26
CA HIS A 20 -26.45 16.11 17.76
C HIS A 20 -25.99 15.26 16.58
N PHE A 21 -24.67 15.15 16.42
CA PHE A 21 -24.10 14.04 15.66
C PHE A 21 -24.40 12.77 16.44
N SER A 22 -25.43 12.04 16.04
CA SER A 22 -25.54 10.64 16.43
C SER A 22 -24.28 9.95 15.93
N THR A 23 -23.44 9.53 16.85
CA THR A 23 -22.27 8.68 16.56
C THR A 23 -22.75 7.53 15.70
N PRO A 24 -22.21 7.30 14.49
CA PRO A 24 -22.63 6.18 13.68
C PRO A 24 -22.45 4.91 14.52
N PRO A 25 -23.37 3.94 14.45
CA PRO A 25 -23.39 2.76 15.33
C PRO A 25 -22.19 1.81 15.18
N TYR A 26 -21.17 2.20 14.45
CA TYR A 26 -20.04 1.35 14.06
C TYR A 26 -18.71 1.64 14.79
N ILE A 27 -18.64 2.66 15.63
CA ILE A 27 -17.47 2.85 16.52
C ILE A 27 -17.83 2.26 17.89
N ARG A 28 -18.02 0.96 17.95
CA ARG A 28 -17.70 0.24 19.19
C ARG A 28 -16.18 0.22 19.25
N LEU A 29 -15.60 1.01 20.14
CA LEU A 29 -14.26 0.75 20.64
C LEU A 29 -14.17 -0.75 20.93
N PRO A 30 -13.02 -1.41 20.65
CA PRO A 30 -12.88 -2.83 20.93
C PRO A 30 -13.37 -3.07 22.36
N ILE A 31 -14.29 -4.02 22.51
CA ILE A 31 -14.73 -4.54 23.80
C ILE A 31 -13.47 -4.70 24.63
N MET A 32 -13.40 -4.06 25.81
CA MET A 32 -12.30 -4.33 26.74
C MET A 32 -12.34 -5.84 26.95
N GLU A 33 -11.36 -6.56 26.38
CA GLU A 33 -11.15 -7.96 26.69
C GLU A 33 -11.11 -8.04 28.22
N GLU A 34 -11.81 -9.02 28.77
CA GLU A 34 -11.76 -9.29 30.21
C GLU A 34 -10.29 -9.28 30.64
N GLU A 35 -9.99 -8.50 31.67
CA GLU A 35 -8.64 -8.35 32.18
C GLU A 35 -8.17 -9.71 32.69
N ASN A 36 -7.35 -10.40 31.91
CA ASN A 36 -6.79 -11.67 32.34
C ASN A 36 -5.78 -11.44 33.48
N GLU A 37 -5.52 -12.49 34.27
CA GLU A 37 -4.64 -12.44 35.44
C GLU A 37 -3.24 -11.88 35.13
N LEU A 38 -2.74 -12.14 33.92
CA LEU A 38 -1.41 -11.62 33.49
C LEU A 38 -1.41 -10.12 33.29
N ILE A 39 -2.49 -9.56 32.74
CA ILE A 39 -2.63 -8.10 32.57
C ILE A 39 -2.74 -7.44 33.95
N ALA A 40 -3.55 -7.99 34.86
CA ALA A 40 -3.70 -7.51 36.22
C ALA A 40 -2.36 -7.54 36.98
N LEU A 41 -1.58 -8.62 36.83
CA LEU A 41 -0.25 -8.72 37.44
C LEU A 41 0.71 -7.65 36.89
N ARG A 42 0.72 -7.40 35.58
CA ARG A 42 1.56 -6.38 34.97
C ARG A 42 1.17 -4.97 35.37
N ARG A 43 -0.12 -4.70 35.60
CA ARG A 43 -0.61 -3.43 36.17
C ARG A 43 -0.12 -3.25 37.63
N LYS A 44 -0.16 -4.30 38.47
CA LYS A 44 0.43 -4.25 39.81
C LYS A 44 1.92 -3.95 39.77
N LYS A 45 2.67 -4.57 38.85
CA LYS A 45 4.10 -4.25 38.64
C LYS A 45 4.32 -2.80 38.20
N LEU A 46 3.45 -2.25 37.35
CA LEU A 46 3.47 -0.85 36.95
C LEU A 46 3.32 0.09 38.17
N GLU A 47 2.35 -0.20 39.04
CA GLU A 47 2.13 0.58 40.27
C GLU A 47 3.34 0.47 41.21
N ALA A 48 3.93 -0.72 41.37
CA ALA A 48 5.12 -0.95 42.15
C ALA A 48 6.35 -0.16 41.66
N LEU A 49 6.50 -0.05 40.32
CA LEU A 49 7.54 0.79 39.71
C LEU A 49 7.35 2.27 40.06
N ARG A 50 6.13 2.79 39.94
CA ARG A 50 5.77 4.16 40.27
C ARG A 50 5.99 4.48 41.77
N ALA A 51 5.58 3.53 42.64
CA ALA A 51 5.79 3.66 44.09
C ALA A 51 7.27 3.71 44.48
N LYS A 52 8.16 3.12 43.68
CA LYS A 52 9.61 3.21 43.82
C LYS A 52 10.22 4.50 43.21
N GLY A 53 9.41 5.40 42.64
CA GLY A 53 9.89 6.61 41.96
C GLY A 53 10.50 6.31 40.58
N ILE A 54 10.28 5.12 40.02
CA ILE A 54 10.81 4.72 38.71
C ILE A 54 9.75 5.05 37.66
N ASP A 55 10.14 5.84 36.65
CA ASP A 55 9.28 6.07 35.49
C ASP A 55 9.21 4.80 34.63
N PRO A 56 8.03 4.15 34.52
CA PRO A 56 7.89 2.92 33.73
C PRO A 56 7.84 3.18 32.22
N PHE A 57 7.80 4.43 31.78
CA PHE A 57 7.79 4.86 30.38
C PHE A 57 8.90 5.89 30.16
N GLY A 58 10.11 5.50 30.51
CA GLY A 58 11.28 6.35 30.55
C GLY A 58 11.59 7.11 29.26
N SER A 59 12.57 7.98 29.35
CA SER A 59 12.96 8.89 28.29
C SER A 59 14.09 8.31 27.41
N ARG A 60 14.80 9.20 26.71
CA ARG A 60 15.92 8.88 25.80
C ARG A 60 16.97 7.99 26.47
N PHE A 61 17.39 6.97 25.73
CA PHE A 61 18.53 6.12 26.03
C PHE A 61 19.53 6.19 24.87
N GLU A 62 20.79 6.48 25.17
CA GLU A 62 21.85 6.50 24.17
C GLU A 62 22.49 5.12 24.06
N ALA A 63 22.10 4.36 23.04
CA ALA A 63 22.75 3.11 22.69
C ALA A 63 24.03 3.37 21.87
N SER A 64 24.94 2.40 21.82
CA SER A 64 26.13 2.43 20.95
C SER A 64 25.78 2.30 19.45
N GLY A 65 24.55 2.06 19.14
CA GLY A 65 23.97 1.91 17.81
C GLY A 65 22.75 0.99 17.84
N SER A 66 22.24 0.63 16.67
CA SER A 66 21.29 -0.48 16.51
C SER A 66 21.89 -1.81 16.99
N ILE A 67 21.07 -2.80 17.26
CA ILE A 67 21.58 -4.12 17.69
C ILE A 67 22.51 -4.76 16.65
N ALA A 68 22.25 -4.57 15.35
CA ALA A 68 23.17 -5.03 14.31
C ALA A 68 24.53 -4.32 14.38
N GLU A 69 24.55 -3.01 14.61
CA GLU A 69 25.80 -2.23 14.79
C GLU A 69 26.51 -2.61 16.09
N VAL A 70 25.79 -2.80 17.20
CA VAL A 70 26.36 -3.31 18.47
C VAL A 70 27.00 -4.67 18.28
N ARG A 71 26.37 -5.58 17.52
CA ARG A 71 26.95 -6.88 17.16
C ARG A 71 28.16 -6.75 16.24
N GLY A 72 28.16 -5.78 15.31
CA GLY A 72 29.30 -5.49 14.43
C GLY A 72 30.50 -4.90 15.19
N GLN A 73 30.27 -4.15 16.25
CA GLN A 73 31.28 -3.55 17.12
C GLN A 73 31.74 -4.51 18.25
N PHE A 74 31.14 -5.70 18.35
CA PHE A 74 31.39 -6.62 19.45
C PHE A 74 32.86 -7.07 19.49
N LYS A 75 33.54 -6.72 20.59
CA LYS A 75 34.86 -7.22 20.94
C LYS A 75 34.87 -7.60 22.41
N GLU A 76 35.36 -8.79 22.70
CA GLU A 76 35.40 -9.32 24.07
C GLU A 76 36.16 -8.38 25.02
N GLY A 77 35.56 -8.08 26.17
CA GLY A 77 36.08 -7.15 27.15
C GLY A 77 35.65 -5.68 26.97
N GLU A 78 35.18 -5.28 25.78
CA GLU A 78 34.68 -3.91 25.57
C GLU A 78 33.30 -3.70 26.20
N THR A 79 33.01 -2.47 26.60
CA THR A 79 31.72 -2.07 27.15
C THR A 79 30.88 -1.43 26.07
N LEU A 80 29.67 -1.98 25.79
CA LEU A 80 28.70 -1.45 24.83
C LEU A 80 27.35 -1.20 25.50
N ARG A 81 26.57 -0.35 24.87
CA ARG A 81 25.20 -0.02 25.28
C ARG A 81 24.22 -0.48 24.20
N ALA A 82 23.19 -1.23 24.60
CA ALA A 82 22.15 -1.73 23.70
C ALA A 82 20.76 -1.40 24.24
N ALA A 83 19.81 -1.16 23.35
CA ALA A 83 18.40 -0.97 23.70
C ALA A 83 17.51 -1.83 22.83
N GLY A 84 16.42 -2.32 23.41
CA GLY A 84 15.45 -3.10 22.65
C GLY A 84 14.38 -3.75 23.53
N ARG A 85 13.54 -4.54 22.90
CA ARG A 85 12.46 -5.28 23.55
C ARG A 85 12.97 -6.63 24.07
N ILE A 86 12.63 -6.97 25.31
CA ILE A 86 12.84 -8.32 25.87
C ILE A 86 11.94 -9.30 25.11
N THR A 87 12.52 -10.29 24.45
CA THR A 87 11.77 -11.28 23.67
C THR A 87 11.90 -12.71 24.19
N ALA A 88 12.87 -12.96 25.07
CA ALA A 88 13.02 -14.22 25.78
C ALA A 88 13.69 -14.00 27.13
N HIS A 89 13.40 -14.87 28.10
CA HIS A 89 14.04 -14.87 29.41
C HIS A 89 14.27 -16.34 29.82
N ARG A 90 15.52 -16.65 30.17
CA ARG A 90 15.94 -17.94 30.73
C ARG A 90 16.47 -17.69 32.13
N ASP A 91 15.74 -18.19 33.11
CA ASP A 91 16.08 -18.08 34.53
C ASP A 91 16.97 -19.25 34.96
N MET A 92 18.14 -18.93 35.53
CA MET A 92 19.08 -19.88 36.10
C MET A 92 19.34 -19.56 37.60
N GLY A 93 18.34 -19.07 38.29
CA GLY A 93 18.39 -18.66 39.70
C GLY A 93 19.10 -17.34 39.94
N LYS A 94 20.43 -17.35 40.17
CA LYS A 94 21.20 -16.10 40.36
C LYS A 94 21.65 -15.43 39.05
N SER A 95 21.45 -16.13 37.94
CA SER A 95 21.87 -15.75 36.59
C SER A 95 20.68 -15.76 35.66
N HIS A 96 20.52 -14.74 34.83
CA HIS A 96 19.43 -14.62 33.88
C HIS A 96 19.99 -14.29 32.50
N PHE A 97 19.55 -15.04 31.49
CA PHE A 97 19.81 -14.72 30.09
C PHE A 97 18.55 -14.19 29.45
N LEU A 98 18.63 -13.03 28.82
CA LEU A 98 17.54 -12.45 28.07
C LEU A 98 17.96 -12.23 26.63
N ASP A 99 17.00 -12.33 25.73
CA ASP A 99 17.17 -11.88 24.36
C ASP A 99 16.52 -10.50 24.24
N VAL A 100 17.31 -9.52 23.81
CA VAL A 100 16.86 -8.17 23.52
C VAL A 100 16.88 -7.97 22.02
N ARG A 101 15.78 -7.47 21.45
CA ARG A 101 15.60 -7.32 20.01
C ARG A 101 15.17 -5.91 19.64
N ASP A 102 15.72 -5.38 18.56
CA ASP A 102 15.23 -4.22 17.84
C ASP A 102 14.81 -4.60 16.40
N ALA A 103 14.63 -3.60 15.53
CA ALA A 103 14.30 -3.82 14.12
C ALA A 103 15.44 -4.50 13.32
N THR A 104 16.68 -4.39 13.78
CA THR A 104 17.88 -4.82 13.04
C THR A 104 18.40 -6.18 13.47
N GLY A 105 17.97 -6.69 14.63
CA GLY A 105 18.44 -7.98 15.09
C GLY A 105 18.16 -8.27 16.55
N ARG A 106 18.91 -9.26 17.06
CA ARG A 106 18.85 -9.75 18.43
C ARG A 106 20.25 -9.78 19.05
N ILE A 107 20.33 -9.39 20.32
CA ILE A 107 21.53 -9.60 21.16
C ILE A 107 21.12 -10.32 22.44
N GLN A 108 21.95 -11.26 22.89
CA GLN A 108 21.80 -11.87 24.20
C GLN A 108 22.42 -10.96 25.28
N ILE A 109 21.76 -10.83 26.40
CA ILE A 109 22.29 -10.18 27.58
C ILE A 109 22.30 -11.14 28.75
N TYR A 110 23.27 -10.97 29.65
CA TYR A 110 23.44 -11.75 30.86
C TYR A 110 23.38 -10.83 32.08
N ILE A 111 22.43 -11.11 32.97
CA ILE A 111 22.25 -10.39 34.23
C ILE A 111 22.58 -11.34 35.37
N HIS A 112 23.48 -10.92 36.27
CA HIS A 112 23.86 -11.66 37.46
C HIS A 112 23.75 -10.79 38.72
N ALA A 113 23.11 -11.30 39.76
CA ALA A 113 22.76 -10.56 40.95
C ALA A 113 23.97 -9.88 41.64
N LYS A 114 25.17 -10.52 41.59
CA LYS A 114 26.40 -9.92 42.15
C LYS A 114 26.96 -8.74 41.35
N GLU A 115 26.66 -8.69 40.04
CA GLU A 115 27.18 -7.65 39.15
C GLU A 115 26.31 -6.39 39.19
N VAL A 116 24.99 -6.57 39.14
CA VAL A 116 24.06 -5.42 39.09
C VAL A 116 23.65 -4.89 40.46
N GLY A 117 23.83 -5.69 41.52
CA GLY A 117 23.47 -5.30 42.88
C GLY A 117 21.98 -5.46 43.23
N PRO A 118 21.61 -5.29 44.52
CA PRO A 118 20.27 -5.62 44.99
C PRO A 118 19.19 -4.69 44.41
N GLU A 119 19.45 -3.39 44.31
CA GLU A 119 18.47 -2.41 43.80
C GLU A 119 18.04 -2.70 42.36
N LEU A 120 19.00 -2.97 41.48
CA LEU A 120 18.70 -3.33 40.10
C LEU A 120 18.07 -4.72 40.01
N MET A 121 18.39 -5.65 40.90
CA MET A 121 17.68 -6.94 40.95
C MET A 121 16.23 -6.80 41.38
N ASP A 122 15.92 -5.84 42.26
CA ASP A 122 14.52 -5.52 42.63
C ASP A 122 13.76 -4.91 41.46
N LEU A 123 14.40 -4.06 40.66
CA LEU A 123 13.83 -3.57 39.40
C LEU A 123 13.66 -4.73 38.39
N PHE A 124 14.65 -5.60 38.28
CA PHE A 124 14.62 -6.73 37.35
C PHE A 124 13.41 -7.66 37.58
N ARG A 125 13.01 -7.90 38.83
CA ARG A 125 11.83 -8.71 39.17
C ARG A 125 10.51 -8.12 38.68
N LEU A 126 10.49 -6.81 38.42
CA LEU A 126 9.31 -6.12 37.88
C LEU A 126 9.26 -6.10 36.35
N LEU A 127 10.34 -6.55 35.67
CA LEU A 127 10.37 -6.69 34.22
C LEU A 127 9.56 -7.90 33.75
N ASP A 128 9.08 -7.79 32.52
CA ASP A 128 8.38 -8.88 31.82
C ASP A 128 8.85 -8.99 30.36
N ILE A 129 8.63 -10.14 29.75
CA ILE A 129 8.79 -10.29 28.30
C ILE A 129 7.84 -9.31 27.62
N GLY A 130 8.38 -8.54 26.67
CA GLY A 130 7.69 -7.45 25.98
C GLY A 130 8.13 -6.07 26.40
N ASP A 131 8.73 -5.90 27.61
CA ASP A 131 9.27 -4.63 28.06
C ASP A 131 10.43 -4.17 27.19
N PHE A 132 10.60 -2.85 27.06
CA PHE A 132 11.80 -2.28 26.47
C PHE A 132 12.80 -1.89 27.56
N ILE A 133 14.05 -2.28 27.35
CA ILE A 133 15.14 -1.95 28.25
C ILE A 133 16.34 -1.37 27.50
N GLY A 134 17.06 -0.50 28.18
CA GLY A 134 18.41 -0.07 27.81
C GLY A 134 19.41 -0.70 28.75
N VAL A 135 20.48 -1.28 28.25
CA VAL A 135 21.50 -1.97 29.02
C VAL A 135 22.89 -1.44 28.68
N GLU A 136 23.76 -1.40 29.68
CA GLU A 136 25.19 -1.20 29.51
C GLU A 136 25.91 -2.44 30.08
N GLY A 137 26.81 -3.04 29.28
CA GLY A 137 27.46 -4.25 29.68
C GLY A 137 28.76 -4.54 28.93
N THR A 138 29.56 -5.43 29.49
CA THR A 138 30.82 -5.87 28.91
C THR A 138 30.57 -7.03 27.98
N CYS A 139 31.15 -6.99 26.78
CA CYS A 139 31.10 -8.04 25.78
C CYS A 139 31.83 -9.30 26.27
N PHE A 140 31.19 -10.46 26.18
CA PHE A 140 31.82 -11.75 26.39
C PHE A 140 31.15 -12.82 25.52
N VAL A 141 31.88 -13.87 25.26
CA VAL A 141 31.33 -15.01 24.52
C VAL A 141 30.99 -16.13 25.52
N THR A 142 29.77 -16.64 25.46
CA THR A 142 29.33 -17.73 26.32
C THR A 142 30.06 -19.06 25.95
N LYS A 143 30.00 -20.05 26.84
CA LYS A 143 30.55 -21.39 26.54
C LYS A 143 29.97 -22.04 25.28
N SER A 144 28.76 -21.65 24.89
CA SER A 144 28.10 -22.10 23.65
C SER A 144 28.46 -21.29 22.42
N GLY A 145 29.35 -20.28 22.54
CA GLY A 145 29.76 -19.41 21.43
C GLY A 145 28.85 -18.23 21.16
N GLU A 146 27.81 -17.94 21.99
CA GLU A 146 26.90 -16.81 21.76
C GLU A 146 27.48 -15.49 22.25
N PRO A 147 27.61 -14.46 21.37
CA PRO A 147 27.99 -13.12 21.77
C PRO A 147 26.96 -12.51 22.72
N THR A 148 27.40 -12.07 23.90
CA THR A 148 26.53 -11.68 25.01
C THR A 148 27.07 -10.44 25.70
N LEU A 149 26.18 -9.54 26.13
CA LEU A 149 26.55 -8.41 27.02
C LEU A 149 26.35 -8.82 28.47
N LYS A 150 27.42 -8.84 29.26
CA LYS A 150 27.38 -8.98 30.71
C LYS A 150 26.97 -7.64 31.31
N VAL A 151 25.74 -7.55 31.75
CA VAL A 151 25.09 -6.30 32.16
C VAL A 151 25.69 -5.80 33.47
N ARG A 152 26.10 -4.54 33.50
CA ARG A 152 26.52 -3.78 34.69
C ARG A 152 25.39 -2.91 35.22
N THR A 153 24.68 -2.26 34.29
CA THR A 153 23.52 -1.44 34.62
C THR A 153 22.47 -1.53 33.53
N PHE A 154 21.22 -1.29 33.88
CA PHE A 154 20.11 -1.23 32.93
C PHE A 154 19.02 -0.29 33.44
N GLN A 155 18.19 0.19 32.53
CA GLN A 155 17.00 0.97 32.86
C GLN A 155 15.80 0.45 32.07
N LEU A 156 14.61 0.53 32.67
CA LEU A 156 13.35 0.30 31.98
C LEU A 156 13.05 1.50 31.09
N LEU A 157 12.77 1.26 29.80
CA LEU A 157 12.44 2.29 28.83
C LEU A 157 10.93 2.34 28.55
N ALA A 158 10.25 1.17 28.51
CA ALA A 158 8.80 1.12 28.42
C ALA A 158 8.26 -0.21 28.95
N LYS A 159 7.28 -0.13 29.84
CA LYS A 159 6.57 -1.29 30.40
C LYS A 159 5.51 -1.80 29.43
N ALA A 160 5.54 -3.08 29.10
CA ALA A 160 4.50 -3.74 28.34
C ALA A 160 3.40 -4.26 29.26
N LEU A 161 2.17 -3.75 29.11
CA LEU A 161 1.06 -4.13 29.97
C LEU A 161 0.28 -5.37 29.47
N ARG A 162 0.53 -5.79 28.23
CA ARG A 162 -0.04 -7.00 27.67
C ARG A 162 1.03 -8.04 27.38
N PRO A 163 0.76 -9.33 27.61
CA PRO A 163 1.67 -10.39 27.22
C PRO A 163 1.84 -10.40 25.69
N MET A 164 3.03 -10.79 25.23
CA MET A 164 3.28 -11.04 23.82
C MET A 164 2.51 -12.30 23.39
N PRO A 165 1.98 -12.36 22.16
CA PRO A 165 1.46 -13.59 21.59
C PRO A 165 2.52 -14.71 21.66
N GLU A 166 2.08 -15.94 21.85
CA GLU A 166 2.99 -17.09 21.90
C GLU A 166 3.77 -17.22 20.59
N LYS A 167 5.09 -17.24 20.69
CA LYS A 167 6.01 -17.22 19.52
C LYS A 167 5.81 -18.38 18.54
N TRP A 168 5.36 -19.52 19.03
CA TRP A 168 5.32 -20.76 18.25
C TRP A 168 4.14 -20.83 17.28
N HIS A 169 3.12 -20.00 17.48
CA HIS A 169 1.92 -20.02 16.64
C HIS A 169 1.60 -18.66 16.01
N GLY A 170 2.21 -17.54 16.47
CA GLY A 170 1.91 -16.19 16.00
C GLY A 170 0.41 -15.88 16.07
N LEU A 171 -0.04 -14.84 15.38
CA LEU A 171 -1.45 -14.64 15.11
C LEU A 171 -1.85 -15.54 13.93
N GLN A 172 -2.44 -16.71 14.20
CA GLN A 172 -2.88 -17.65 13.15
C GLN A 172 -4.10 -17.14 12.38
N ASP A 173 -4.99 -16.44 13.07
CA ASP A 173 -6.13 -15.80 12.44
C ASP A 173 -5.67 -14.65 11.55
N ILE A 174 -5.86 -14.82 10.24
CA ILE A 174 -5.50 -13.84 9.21
C ILE A 174 -6.19 -12.50 9.46
N GLU A 175 -7.45 -12.50 9.92
CA GLU A 175 -8.16 -11.26 10.21
C GLU A 175 -7.58 -10.55 11.44
N ALA A 176 -7.20 -11.28 12.48
CA ALA A 176 -6.50 -10.72 13.63
C ALA A 176 -5.15 -10.10 13.23
N ARG A 177 -4.40 -10.71 12.31
CA ARG A 177 -3.16 -10.15 11.74
C ARG A 177 -3.39 -8.80 11.07
N TYR A 178 -4.46 -8.64 10.32
CA TYR A 178 -4.78 -7.37 9.66
C TYR A 178 -5.24 -6.30 10.65
N ARG A 179 -6.03 -6.68 11.68
CA ARG A 179 -6.55 -5.76 12.69
C ARG A 179 -5.49 -5.32 13.69
N GLN A 180 -4.59 -6.22 14.05
CA GLN A 180 -3.50 -5.98 15.01
C GLN A 180 -2.14 -6.08 14.31
N ARG A 181 -1.98 -5.35 13.22
CA ARG A 181 -0.77 -5.39 12.38
C ARG A 181 0.52 -5.19 13.18
N TYR A 182 0.49 -4.37 14.21
CA TYR A 182 1.63 -4.17 15.11
C TYR A 182 2.05 -5.47 15.83
N LEU A 183 1.12 -6.37 16.14
CA LEU A 183 1.45 -7.69 16.68
C LEU A 183 1.93 -8.65 15.59
N ASP A 184 1.29 -8.64 14.42
CA ASP A 184 1.75 -9.43 13.27
C ASP A 184 3.20 -9.08 12.92
N LEU A 185 3.56 -7.79 12.84
CA LEU A 185 4.94 -7.35 12.58
C LEU A 185 5.92 -7.74 13.68
N LEU A 186 5.47 -7.92 14.92
CA LEU A 186 6.31 -8.35 16.03
C LEU A 186 6.59 -9.87 16.03
N THR A 187 5.65 -10.66 15.51
CA THR A 187 5.67 -12.12 15.65
C THR A 187 5.88 -12.86 14.34
N ASN A 188 5.70 -12.19 13.19
CA ASN A 188 5.74 -12.79 11.86
C ASN A 188 6.83 -12.13 11.00
N GLU A 189 7.95 -12.82 10.84
CA GLU A 189 9.07 -12.32 10.03
C GLU A 189 8.72 -12.23 8.54
N HIS A 190 7.86 -13.13 8.03
CA HIS A 190 7.38 -13.06 6.65
C HIS A 190 6.60 -11.77 6.38
N SER A 191 5.64 -11.41 7.26
CA SER A 191 4.90 -10.15 7.13
C SER A 191 5.83 -8.94 7.13
N ARG A 192 6.82 -8.92 8.02
CA ARG A 192 7.82 -7.85 8.06
C ARG A 192 8.58 -7.75 6.74
N ALA A 193 9.07 -8.88 6.23
CA ALA A 193 9.83 -8.93 4.97
C ALA A 193 9.02 -8.42 3.77
N VAL A 194 7.70 -8.71 3.71
CA VAL A 194 6.80 -8.18 2.68
C VAL A 194 6.78 -6.65 2.72
N PHE A 195 6.63 -6.03 3.91
CA PHE A 195 6.60 -4.57 4.03
C PHE A 195 7.96 -3.92 3.78
N GLU A 196 9.05 -4.56 4.18
CA GLU A 196 10.41 -4.09 3.84
C GLU A 196 10.65 -4.09 2.33
N LYS A 197 10.21 -5.15 1.63
CA LYS A 197 10.23 -5.21 0.17
C LYS A 197 9.34 -4.12 -0.45
N ARG A 198 8.11 -3.89 0.07
CA ARG A 198 7.25 -2.80 -0.40
C ARG A 198 7.92 -1.44 -0.29
N ILE A 199 8.55 -1.15 0.85
CA ILE A 199 9.29 0.11 1.06
C ILE A 199 10.43 0.23 0.02
N ALA A 200 11.16 -0.84 -0.21
CA ALA A 200 12.22 -0.87 -1.21
C ALA A 200 11.68 -0.71 -2.64
N ILE A 201 10.56 -1.35 -3.00
CA ILE A 201 9.90 -1.20 -4.31
C ILE A 201 9.57 0.27 -4.56
N VAL A 202 8.90 0.96 -3.63
CA VAL A 202 8.54 2.37 -3.79
C VAL A 202 9.78 3.26 -3.93
N ARG A 203 10.81 3.04 -3.10
CA ARG A 203 12.07 3.80 -3.17
C ARG A 203 12.79 3.59 -4.49
N GLU A 204 12.94 2.35 -4.94
CA GLU A 204 13.65 2.04 -6.18
C GLU A 204 12.86 2.47 -7.42
N THR A 205 11.52 2.49 -7.36
CA THR A 205 10.68 3.06 -8.43
C THR A 205 10.95 4.55 -8.59
N ARG A 206 10.99 5.33 -7.50
CA ARG A 206 11.36 6.76 -7.56
C ARG A 206 12.73 6.95 -8.19
N ARG A 207 13.73 6.24 -7.69
CA ARG A 207 15.09 6.31 -8.20
C ARG A 207 15.16 6.00 -9.70
N PHE A 208 14.49 4.93 -10.15
CA PHE A 208 14.46 4.53 -11.55
C PHE A 208 13.92 5.63 -12.48
N LEU A 209 12.83 6.30 -12.06
CA LEU A 209 12.19 7.37 -12.83
C LEU A 209 13.01 8.66 -12.79
N GLU A 210 13.53 9.05 -11.63
CA GLU A 210 14.38 10.24 -11.49
C GLU A 210 15.66 10.14 -12.33
N GLU A 211 16.34 8.98 -12.33
CA GLU A 211 17.52 8.71 -13.18
C GLU A 211 17.21 8.82 -14.67
N ARG A 212 15.93 8.72 -15.07
CA ARG A 212 15.45 8.90 -16.46
C ARG A 212 14.90 10.29 -16.75
N GLY A 213 15.07 11.21 -15.81
CA GLY A 213 14.69 12.62 -15.94
C GLY A 213 13.20 12.89 -15.73
N PHE A 214 12.46 11.99 -15.06
CA PHE A 214 11.12 12.28 -14.57
C PHE A 214 11.21 13.10 -13.28
N VAL A 215 10.26 14.04 -13.11
CA VAL A 215 10.14 14.88 -11.92
C VAL A 215 8.95 14.36 -11.10
N GLU A 216 9.17 14.07 -9.81
CA GLU A 216 8.07 13.73 -8.89
C GLU A 216 7.31 15.01 -8.54
N VAL A 217 5.99 14.93 -8.61
CA VAL A 217 5.09 16.04 -8.29
C VAL A 217 4.01 15.57 -7.32
N GLU A 218 3.34 16.52 -6.68
CA GLU A 218 2.17 16.29 -5.84
C GLU A 218 0.99 17.09 -6.38
N THR A 219 -0.15 16.41 -6.57
CA THR A 219 -1.39 17.03 -7.03
C THR A 219 -2.52 16.88 -5.99
N PRO A 220 -3.60 17.67 -6.05
CA PRO A 220 -4.61 17.67 -5.02
C PRO A 220 -5.30 16.31 -4.82
N ILE A 221 -5.37 15.87 -3.55
CA ILE A 221 -6.22 14.74 -3.13
C ILE A 221 -7.68 15.16 -3.04
N LEU A 222 -7.95 16.39 -2.53
CA LEU A 222 -9.28 16.96 -2.47
C LEU A 222 -9.56 17.71 -3.77
N GLN A 223 -10.58 17.28 -4.50
CA GLN A 223 -10.94 17.80 -5.81
C GLN A 223 -12.37 18.32 -5.82
N THR A 224 -12.63 19.34 -6.61
CA THR A 224 -13.98 19.87 -6.81
C THR A 224 -14.81 19.01 -7.76
N ILE A 225 -14.13 18.28 -8.65
CA ILE A 225 -14.71 17.35 -9.61
C ILE A 225 -13.85 16.08 -9.57
N ALA A 226 -14.46 14.91 -9.41
CA ALA A 226 -13.77 13.64 -9.56
C ALA A 226 -13.74 13.26 -11.04
N GLY A 227 -12.57 12.90 -11.55
CA GLY A 227 -12.40 12.53 -12.96
C GLY A 227 -11.12 11.70 -13.18
N GLY A 228 -10.91 11.24 -14.42
CA GLY A 228 -9.74 10.44 -14.81
C GLY A 228 -9.91 8.93 -14.64
N ALA A 229 -11.06 8.46 -14.18
CA ALA A 229 -11.39 7.02 -14.09
C ALA A 229 -12.90 6.82 -14.00
N ALA A 230 -13.37 5.63 -14.33
CA ALA A 230 -14.74 5.19 -14.08
C ALA A 230 -14.83 4.56 -12.68
N ALA A 231 -15.09 5.37 -11.64
CA ALA A 231 -15.18 4.90 -10.26
C ALA A 231 -16.05 5.84 -9.41
N GLU A 232 -16.75 5.28 -8.42
CA GLU A 232 -17.54 6.09 -7.48
C GLU A 232 -16.60 6.81 -6.49
N PRO A 233 -16.65 8.16 -6.36
CA PRO A 233 -15.79 8.91 -5.46
C PRO A 233 -16.32 8.94 -4.03
N PHE A 234 -15.42 9.03 -3.04
CA PHE A 234 -15.78 9.46 -1.68
C PHE A 234 -16.05 10.97 -1.67
N ARG A 235 -17.11 11.40 -0.98
CA ARG A 235 -17.55 12.79 -0.87
C ARG A 235 -17.24 13.35 0.52
N THR A 236 -16.85 14.63 0.56
CA THR A 236 -16.64 15.37 1.80
C THR A 236 -17.11 16.81 1.66
N HIS A 237 -17.10 17.59 2.75
CA HIS A 237 -17.55 18.97 2.75
C HIS A 237 -16.57 19.88 3.46
N HIS A 238 -16.11 20.94 2.77
CA HIS A 238 -15.25 21.98 3.35
C HIS A 238 -16.12 23.05 4.02
N LYS A 239 -16.23 23.01 5.34
CA LYS A 239 -17.15 23.86 6.12
C LYS A 239 -16.93 25.36 5.92
N ALA A 240 -15.67 25.81 5.93
CA ALA A 240 -15.36 27.23 5.84
C ALA A 240 -15.69 27.85 4.47
N LEU A 241 -15.63 27.08 3.39
CA LEU A 241 -15.93 27.52 2.03
C LEU A 241 -17.34 27.13 1.59
N GLY A 242 -18.05 26.28 2.35
CA GLY A 242 -19.35 25.73 1.95
C GLY A 242 -19.30 24.86 0.69
N LEU A 243 -18.14 24.22 0.41
CA LEU A 243 -17.91 23.46 -0.81
C LEU A 243 -17.99 21.95 -0.57
N ASN A 244 -18.68 21.25 -1.46
CA ASN A 244 -18.57 19.80 -1.56
C ASN A 244 -17.32 19.45 -2.33
N LEU A 245 -16.55 18.52 -1.81
CA LEU A 245 -15.30 18.04 -2.39
C LEU A 245 -15.34 16.51 -2.50
N TYR A 246 -14.47 15.99 -3.35
CA TYR A 246 -14.29 14.57 -3.58
C TYR A 246 -12.87 14.19 -3.27
N LEU A 247 -12.65 12.98 -2.74
CA LEU A 247 -11.34 12.37 -2.75
C LEU A 247 -11.06 11.87 -4.16
N ARG A 248 -9.87 12.14 -4.69
CA ARG A 248 -9.50 11.79 -6.07
C ARG A 248 -9.62 10.31 -6.36
N ILE A 249 -10.08 9.96 -7.54
CA ILE A 249 -10.17 8.59 -8.05
C ILE A 249 -9.00 8.23 -8.98
N ALA A 250 -8.30 9.26 -9.53
CA ALA A 250 -7.12 9.16 -10.40
C ALA A 250 -6.25 10.41 -10.28
N LEU A 251 -5.01 10.33 -10.74
CA LEU A 251 -4.02 11.42 -10.80
C LEU A 251 -4.03 12.12 -12.17
N GLU A 252 -4.51 11.46 -13.19
CA GLU A 252 -4.37 11.70 -14.61
C GLU A 252 -4.61 13.14 -15.03
N LEU A 253 -5.80 13.71 -14.73
CA LEU A 253 -6.19 15.02 -15.28
C LEU A 253 -5.28 16.16 -14.79
N TYR A 254 -4.74 16.05 -13.57
CA TYR A 254 -3.78 17.04 -13.05
C TYR A 254 -2.40 16.87 -13.67
N LEU A 255 -1.94 15.64 -13.86
CA LEU A 255 -0.64 15.38 -14.47
C LEU A 255 -0.61 15.79 -15.94
N LYS A 256 -1.71 15.61 -16.68
CA LYS A 256 -1.87 16.14 -18.04
C LYS A 256 -1.83 17.67 -18.09
N ARG A 257 -2.43 18.38 -17.12
CA ARG A 257 -2.30 19.85 -17.00
C ARG A 257 -0.84 20.29 -16.83
N LEU A 258 -0.01 19.50 -16.16
CA LEU A 258 1.42 19.79 -16.02
C LEU A 258 2.17 19.67 -17.36
N LEU A 259 1.78 18.74 -18.25
CA LEU A 259 2.30 18.68 -19.61
C LEU A 259 1.95 19.93 -20.41
N VAL A 260 0.71 20.43 -20.29
CA VAL A 260 0.32 21.73 -20.87
C VAL A 260 1.15 22.87 -20.27
N GLY A 261 1.46 22.79 -18.96
CA GLY A 261 2.32 23.74 -18.26
C GLY A 261 3.81 23.67 -18.61
N GLY A 262 4.21 22.78 -19.54
CA GLY A 262 5.58 22.68 -20.05
C GLY A 262 6.49 21.66 -19.35
N PHE A 263 5.98 20.82 -18.44
CA PHE A 263 6.76 19.69 -17.93
C PHE A 263 6.83 18.59 -18.99
N ASN A 264 8.03 18.09 -19.27
CA ASN A 264 8.21 17.04 -20.28
C ASN A 264 8.06 15.62 -19.73
N LYS A 265 8.39 15.40 -18.46
CA LYS A 265 8.30 14.09 -17.79
C LYS A 265 7.92 14.32 -16.34
N VAL A 266 6.76 13.83 -15.95
CA VAL A 266 6.26 13.93 -14.58
C VAL A 266 5.80 12.58 -14.09
N PHE A 267 5.88 12.35 -12.78
CA PHE A 267 5.23 11.23 -12.13
C PHE A 267 4.75 11.60 -10.73
N GLU A 268 3.79 10.85 -10.24
CA GLU A 268 3.32 10.93 -8.85
C GLU A 268 3.08 9.52 -8.32
N ILE A 269 3.59 9.21 -7.12
CA ILE A 269 3.27 7.99 -6.37
C ILE A 269 2.43 8.38 -5.17
N ASN A 270 1.12 8.14 -5.22
CA ASN A 270 0.24 8.61 -4.16
C ASN A 270 -1.04 7.77 -4.05
N ARG A 271 -1.90 8.14 -3.07
CA ARG A 271 -3.17 7.47 -2.81
C ARG A 271 -4.26 7.92 -3.74
N ASN A 272 -5.00 6.94 -4.27
CA ASN A 272 -6.31 7.13 -4.90
C ASN A 272 -7.39 6.44 -4.05
N PHE A 273 -8.63 6.91 -4.21
CA PHE A 273 -9.76 6.50 -3.39
C PHE A 273 -10.94 6.15 -4.30
N ARG A 274 -11.42 4.91 -4.22
CA ARG A 274 -12.59 4.45 -4.95
C ARG A 274 -13.58 3.83 -3.99
N ASN A 275 -14.81 4.34 -3.97
CA ASN A 275 -15.87 3.91 -3.06
C ASN A 275 -16.53 2.62 -3.57
N GLU A 276 -15.72 1.58 -3.62
CA GLU A 276 -16.07 0.27 -4.18
C GLU A 276 -15.95 -0.83 -3.13
N GLY A 277 -16.33 -2.05 -3.51
CA GLY A 277 -16.27 -3.21 -2.65
C GLY A 277 -14.84 -3.64 -2.29
N ILE A 278 -14.67 -4.22 -1.11
CA ILE A 278 -13.40 -4.78 -0.64
C ILE A 278 -13.27 -6.22 -1.10
N SER A 279 -12.15 -6.57 -1.77
CA SER A 279 -11.85 -7.92 -2.23
C SER A 279 -10.39 -8.31 -1.93
N ARG A 280 -9.94 -9.46 -2.44
CA ARG A 280 -8.53 -9.83 -2.40
C ARG A 280 -7.64 -8.91 -3.25
N LYS A 281 -8.20 -8.34 -4.33
CA LYS A 281 -7.49 -7.48 -5.30
C LYS A 281 -7.81 -5.99 -5.12
N HIS A 282 -8.83 -5.62 -4.34
CA HIS A 282 -9.32 -4.24 -4.20
C HIS A 282 -9.41 -3.78 -2.75
N ASN A 283 -8.93 -2.57 -2.52
CA ASN A 283 -9.08 -1.81 -1.28
C ASN A 283 -9.52 -0.39 -1.63
N PRO A 284 -10.49 0.22 -0.92
CA PRO A 284 -10.99 1.55 -1.25
C PRO A 284 -9.95 2.66 -1.31
N GLU A 285 -8.85 2.48 -0.59
CA GLU A 285 -7.67 3.33 -0.60
C GLU A 285 -6.46 2.50 -1.05
N PHE A 286 -5.81 2.91 -2.13
CA PHE A 286 -4.69 2.18 -2.73
C PHE A 286 -3.64 3.13 -3.29
N THR A 287 -2.43 2.62 -3.54
CA THR A 287 -1.33 3.42 -4.07
C THR A 287 -1.17 3.22 -5.58
N MET A 288 -1.22 4.32 -6.33
CA MET A 288 -0.89 4.35 -7.76
C MET A 288 0.41 5.09 -7.97
N LEU A 289 1.18 4.62 -8.94
CA LEU A 289 2.14 5.42 -9.69
C LEU A 289 1.45 5.82 -10.99
N GLU A 290 1.44 7.10 -11.32
CA GLU A 290 1.15 7.55 -12.68
C GLU A 290 2.33 8.36 -13.21
N ALA A 291 2.72 8.12 -14.46
CA ALA A 291 3.84 8.78 -15.13
C ALA A 291 3.46 9.18 -16.54
N TYR A 292 3.80 10.42 -16.91
CA TYR A 292 3.49 11.01 -18.21
C TYR A 292 4.75 11.56 -18.87
N TRP A 293 4.90 11.28 -20.17
CA TRP A 293 6.08 11.66 -20.94
C TRP A 293 5.69 12.34 -22.25
N ALA A 294 5.98 13.64 -22.38
CA ALA A 294 5.78 14.40 -23.60
C ALA A 294 6.65 13.85 -24.75
N TYR A 295 6.07 13.82 -25.94
CA TYR A 295 6.70 13.29 -27.16
C TYR A 295 6.99 11.78 -27.11
N ALA A 296 6.31 11.06 -26.21
CA ALA A 296 6.26 9.61 -26.16
C ALA A 296 4.90 9.11 -26.67
N ASP A 297 4.80 7.81 -26.85
CA ASP A 297 3.60 7.05 -27.21
C ASP A 297 3.42 5.85 -26.27
N PHE A 298 2.35 5.08 -26.47
CA PHE A 298 2.07 3.90 -25.65
C PHE A 298 3.18 2.82 -25.75
N GLU A 299 3.85 2.66 -26.90
CA GLU A 299 4.94 1.68 -27.04
C GLU A 299 6.16 2.05 -26.20
N LYS A 300 6.50 3.36 -26.16
CA LYS A 300 7.58 3.87 -25.34
C LYS A 300 7.29 3.73 -23.86
N MET A 301 6.02 3.92 -23.46
CA MET A 301 5.58 3.69 -22.08
C MET A 301 5.55 2.19 -21.73
N ALA A 302 5.19 1.32 -22.67
CA ALA A 302 5.28 -0.13 -22.48
C ALA A 302 6.74 -0.57 -22.25
N ASN A 303 7.70 -0.04 -23.03
CA ASN A 303 9.12 -0.31 -22.83
C ASN A 303 9.61 0.17 -21.47
N LEU A 304 9.25 1.38 -21.05
CA LEU A 304 9.58 1.94 -19.73
C LEU A 304 9.04 1.05 -18.60
N THR A 305 7.80 0.58 -18.73
CA THR A 305 7.14 -0.30 -17.74
C THR A 305 7.83 -1.66 -17.65
N GLU A 306 8.14 -2.26 -18.80
CA GLU A 306 8.90 -3.52 -18.88
C GLU A 306 10.27 -3.38 -18.22
N GLU A 307 11.02 -2.29 -18.49
CA GLU A 307 12.31 -2.00 -17.88
C GLU A 307 12.19 -1.80 -16.36
N LEU A 308 11.21 -1.03 -15.90
CA LEU A 308 10.97 -0.77 -14.49
C LEU A 308 10.71 -2.07 -13.72
N ILE A 309 9.79 -2.91 -14.20
CA ILE A 309 9.42 -4.15 -13.49
C ILE A 309 10.59 -5.14 -13.47
N CYS A 310 11.34 -5.27 -14.56
CA CYS A 310 12.55 -6.08 -14.59
C CYS A 310 13.61 -5.55 -13.60
N TYR A 311 13.87 -4.23 -13.60
CA TYR A 311 14.78 -3.59 -12.66
C TYR A 311 14.38 -3.87 -11.19
N LEU A 312 13.11 -3.70 -10.86
CA LEU A 312 12.60 -3.96 -9.52
C LEU A 312 12.72 -5.44 -9.14
N SER A 313 12.42 -6.36 -10.06
CA SER A 313 12.56 -7.79 -9.83
C SER A 313 14.00 -8.18 -9.49
N GLU A 314 14.97 -7.70 -10.27
CA GLU A 314 16.40 -7.94 -10.00
C GLU A 314 16.84 -7.33 -8.66
N LYS A 315 16.43 -6.08 -8.37
CA LYS A 315 16.82 -5.38 -7.13
C LYS A 315 16.20 -5.96 -5.87
N ILE A 316 14.95 -6.41 -5.93
CA ILE A 316 14.15 -6.82 -4.76
C ILE A 316 14.15 -8.34 -4.58
N CYS A 317 14.08 -9.09 -5.68
CA CYS A 317 14.00 -10.55 -5.67
C CYS A 317 15.33 -11.22 -6.06
N GLY A 318 16.28 -10.47 -6.65
CA GLY A 318 17.55 -11.01 -7.15
C GLY A 318 17.43 -11.87 -8.40
N SER A 319 16.26 -11.88 -9.06
CA SER A 319 15.98 -12.75 -10.21
C SER A 319 14.87 -12.19 -11.08
N LEU A 320 14.90 -12.49 -12.38
CA LEU A 320 13.79 -12.30 -13.31
C LEU A 320 12.81 -13.50 -13.34
N THR A 321 13.04 -14.52 -12.53
CA THR A 321 12.10 -15.62 -12.33
C THR A 321 11.62 -15.53 -10.89
N ILE A 322 10.33 -15.29 -10.69
CA ILE A 322 9.71 -15.13 -9.39
C ILE A 322 8.94 -16.41 -9.04
N GLU A 323 9.20 -16.95 -7.88
CA GLU A 323 8.46 -18.09 -7.34
C GLU A 323 7.51 -17.62 -6.25
N HIS A 324 6.22 -17.84 -6.46
CA HIS A 324 5.23 -17.71 -5.40
C HIS A 324 5.13 -19.03 -4.63
N ARG A 325 5.21 -18.94 -3.31
CA ARG A 325 5.19 -20.09 -2.42
C ARG A 325 3.91 -20.08 -1.58
N GLY A 326 3.24 -21.21 -1.53
CA GLY A 326 2.08 -21.44 -0.68
C GLY A 326 2.46 -22.06 0.67
N ALA A 327 1.51 -22.73 1.27
CA ALA A 327 1.73 -23.48 2.50
C ALA A 327 2.90 -24.47 2.36
N GLU A 328 3.64 -24.69 3.44
CA GLU A 328 4.81 -25.60 3.50
C GLU A 328 5.93 -25.24 2.52
N GLU A 329 6.05 -23.93 2.14
CA GLU A 329 7.08 -23.42 1.21
C GLU A 329 7.05 -24.08 -0.19
N LYS A 330 5.96 -24.74 -0.56
CA LYS A 330 5.80 -25.34 -1.89
C LYS A 330 5.58 -24.25 -2.94
N ILE A 331 6.32 -24.33 -4.06
CA ILE A 331 6.11 -23.44 -5.20
C ILE A 331 4.73 -23.73 -5.79
N VAL A 332 3.85 -22.73 -5.75
CA VAL A 332 2.51 -22.79 -6.33
C VAL A 332 2.44 -22.14 -7.69
N ARG A 333 3.37 -21.23 -7.99
CA ARG A 333 3.46 -20.53 -9.26
C ARG A 333 4.86 -20.02 -9.52
N THR A 334 5.30 -20.11 -10.77
CA THR A 334 6.54 -19.52 -11.28
C THR A 334 6.19 -18.52 -12.38
N ILE A 335 6.73 -17.30 -12.30
CA ILE A 335 6.49 -16.21 -13.24
C ILE A 335 7.82 -15.85 -13.87
N ASN A 336 7.88 -15.85 -15.19
CA ASN A 336 9.09 -15.53 -15.94
C ASN A 336 9.03 -14.10 -16.48
N LEU A 337 9.83 -13.21 -15.91
CA LEU A 337 9.93 -11.80 -16.32
C LEU A 337 11.08 -11.53 -17.31
N LYS A 338 11.71 -12.55 -17.90
CA LYS A 338 12.77 -12.37 -18.89
C LYS A 338 12.22 -11.73 -20.15
N ARG A 339 12.93 -10.72 -20.63
CA ARG A 339 12.60 -10.00 -21.87
C ARG A 339 13.00 -10.79 -23.12
N PRO A 340 12.34 -10.56 -24.29
CA PRO A 340 11.21 -9.62 -24.50
C PRO A 340 9.87 -10.21 -24.05
N TRP A 341 8.97 -9.36 -23.55
CA TRP A 341 7.63 -9.79 -23.17
C TRP A 341 6.71 -9.91 -24.39
N ARG A 342 5.74 -10.81 -24.31
CA ARG A 342 4.74 -11.00 -25.36
C ARG A 342 3.91 -9.73 -25.55
N ARG A 343 3.72 -9.29 -26.80
CA ARG A 343 2.80 -8.23 -27.21
C ARG A 343 1.81 -8.78 -28.21
N ALA A 344 0.53 -8.59 -27.96
CA ALA A 344 -0.54 -9.08 -28.84
C ALA A 344 -1.69 -8.07 -28.87
N ARG A 345 -2.41 -7.99 -30.00
CA ARG A 345 -3.59 -7.14 -30.10
C ARG A 345 -4.76 -7.76 -29.34
N TYR A 346 -5.62 -6.92 -28.78
CA TYR A 346 -6.83 -7.33 -28.06
C TYR A 346 -7.67 -8.32 -28.86
N HIS A 347 -7.96 -8.02 -30.13
CA HIS A 347 -8.72 -8.91 -31.00
C HIS A 347 -8.06 -10.27 -31.20
N ASP A 348 -6.73 -10.31 -31.28
CA ASP A 348 -5.99 -11.56 -31.50
C ASP A 348 -6.04 -12.47 -30.26
N VAL A 349 -5.81 -11.92 -29.08
CA VAL A 349 -5.90 -12.71 -27.84
C VAL A 349 -7.31 -13.19 -27.55
N VAL A 350 -8.34 -12.41 -27.90
CA VAL A 350 -9.74 -12.86 -27.81
C VAL A 350 -10.01 -14.00 -28.81
N ARG A 351 -9.56 -13.90 -30.07
CA ARG A 351 -9.69 -14.98 -31.05
C ARG A 351 -8.99 -16.27 -30.64
N GLU A 352 -7.84 -16.16 -29.98
CA GLU A 352 -7.10 -17.33 -29.47
C GLU A 352 -7.93 -18.17 -28.49
N VAL A 353 -8.73 -17.52 -27.64
CA VAL A 353 -9.49 -18.20 -26.56
C VAL A 353 -10.97 -18.39 -26.87
N ALA A 354 -11.58 -17.47 -27.61
CA ALA A 354 -13.01 -17.50 -27.91
C ALA A 354 -13.35 -18.05 -29.28
N GLY A 355 -12.34 -18.29 -30.15
CA GLY A 355 -12.48 -18.79 -31.50
C GLY A 355 -12.24 -17.73 -32.58
N LYS A 356 -11.70 -18.15 -33.71
CA LYS A 356 -11.32 -17.26 -34.83
C LYS A 356 -12.47 -16.44 -35.37
N ASP A 357 -13.68 -16.99 -35.30
CA ASP A 357 -14.96 -16.45 -35.77
C ASP A 357 -15.61 -15.48 -34.76
N TRP A 358 -15.05 -15.26 -33.55
CA TRP A 358 -15.69 -14.49 -32.49
C TRP A 358 -16.21 -13.12 -32.93
N PHE A 359 -15.44 -12.36 -33.67
CA PHE A 359 -15.83 -11.03 -34.13
C PHE A 359 -16.75 -11.03 -35.36
N GLU A 360 -17.00 -12.20 -35.96
CA GLU A 360 -17.93 -12.41 -37.06
C GLU A 360 -19.32 -12.85 -36.58
N LEU A 361 -19.42 -13.28 -35.31
CA LEU A 361 -20.69 -13.68 -34.68
C LEU A 361 -21.61 -12.48 -34.44
N SER A 362 -22.93 -12.73 -34.48
CA SER A 362 -23.89 -11.73 -34.00
C SER A 362 -23.79 -11.52 -32.49
N SER A 363 -24.38 -10.42 -31.99
CA SER A 363 -24.43 -10.12 -30.55
C SER A 363 -25.08 -11.27 -29.75
N GLU A 364 -26.17 -11.83 -30.25
CA GLU A 364 -26.88 -12.96 -29.63
C GLU A 364 -25.99 -14.20 -29.57
N GLN A 365 -25.29 -14.51 -30.67
CA GLN A 365 -24.40 -15.67 -30.76
C GLN A 365 -23.20 -15.53 -29.78
N ARG A 366 -22.62 -14.31 -29.62
CA ARG A 366 -21.56 -14.06 -28.63
C ARG A 366 -22.07 -14.29 -27.22
N ARG A 367 -23.26 -13.77 -26.88
CA ARG A 367 -23.89 -13.98 -25.58
C ARG A 367 -24.17 -15.45 -25.30
N GLU A 368 -24.75 -16.14 -26.27
CA GLU A 368 -25.05 -17.57 -26.17
C GLU A 368 -23.77 -18.40 -25.96
N ARG A 369 -22.73 -18.12 -26.75
CA ARG A 369 -21.43 -18.80 -26.63
C ARG A 369 -20.76 -18.49 -25.29
N GLY A 370 -20.76 -17.22 -24.85
CA GLY A 370 -20.25 -16.80 -23.55
C GLY A 370 -20.92 -17.55 -22.39
N THR A 371 -22.26 -17.64 -22.44
CA THR A 371 -23.02 -18.31 -21.38
C THR A 371 -22.89 -19.83 -21.43
N ASN A 372 -23.06 -20.43 -22.63
CA ASN A 372 -23.18 -21.87 -22.77
C ASN A 372 -21.83 -22.61 -22.82
N GLU A 373 -20.85 -22.07 -23.55
CA GLU A 373 -19.54 -22.72 -23.72
C GLU A 373 -18.57 -22.28 -22.61
N PHE A 374 -18.48 -20.96 -22.33
CA PHE A 374 -17.51 -20.41 -21.36
C PHE A 374 -18.04 -20.34 -19.95
N LYS A 375 -19.36 -20.62 -19.74
CA LYS A 375 -20.01 -20.60 -18.42
C LYS A 375 -19.91 -19.25 -17.71
N LEU A 376 -19.97 -18.16 -18.48
CA LEU A 376 -19.93 -16.81 -17.95
C LEU A 376 -21.33 -16.32 -17.59
N GLU A 377 -21.43 -15.51 -16.54
CA GLU A 377 -22.66 -14.81 -16.20
C GLU A 377 -22.74 -13.51 -17.03
N ILE A 378 -23.46 -13.55 -18.14
CA ILE A 378 -23.63 -12.41 -19.04
C ILE A 378 -24.97 -11.75 -18.77
N LEU A 379 -24.93 -10.56 -18.17
CA LEU A 379 -26.13 -9.79 -17.87
C LEU A 379 -26.78 -9.26 -19.16
N PRO A 380 -28.12 -9.24 -19.26
CA PRO A 380 -28.82 -8.83 -20.48
C PRO A 380 -28.55 -7.41 -20.96
N GLN A 381 -28.24 -6.50 -20.00
CA GLN A 381 -28.01 -5.07 -20.27
C GLN A 381 -26.59 -4.75 -20.79
N LEU A 382 -25.63 -5.68 -20.72
CA LEU A 382 -24.26 -5.41 -21.19
C LEU A 382 -24.26 -5.05 -22.67
N ALA A 383 -23.49 -4.05 -23.08
CA ALA A 383 -23.22 -3.77 -24.47
C ALA A 383 -22.34 -4.88 -25.10
N ASP A 384 -22.28 -4.95 -26.42
CA ASP A 384 -21.57 -6.02 -27.11
C ASP A 384 -20.06 -6.04 -26.85
N PHE A 385 -19.45 -4.84 -26.71
CA PHE A 385 -18.06 -4.71 -26.35
C PHE A 385 -17.80 -5.16 -24.90
N GLU A 386 -18.74 -4.94 -23.97
CA GLU A 386 -18.65 -5.40 -22.58
C GLU A 386 -18.73 -6.92 -22.47
N VAL A 387 -19.58 -7.57 -23.29
CA VAL A 387 -19.61 -9.04 -23.39
C VAL A 387 -18.26 -9.59 -23.83
N THR A 388 -17.67 -9.00 -24.85
CA THR A 388 -16.34 -9.39 -25.34
C THR A 388 -15.25 -9.13 -24.29
N HIS A 389 -15.36 -8.00 -23.58
CA HIS A 389 -14.41 -7.67 -22.52
C HIS A 389 -14.53 -8.64 -21.33
N HIS A 390 -15.73 -9.04 -20.94
CA HIS A 390 -15.93 -10.05 -19.92
C HIS A 390 -15.34 -11.42 -20.28
N VAL A 391 -15.43 -11.81 -21.57
CA VAL A 391 -14.72 -12.99 -22.09
C VAL A 391 -13.20 -12.83 -21.99
N PHE A 392 -12.69 -11.65 -22.34
CA PHE A 392 -11.27 -11.33 -22.21
C PHE A 392 -10.79 -11.43 -20.77
N GLU A 393 -11.47 -10.81 -19.80
CA GLU A 393 -11.12 -10.88 -18.39
C GLU A 393 -11.03 -12.33 -17.90
N LYS A 394 -12.02 -13.17 -18.24
CA LYS A 394 -12.11 -14.53 -17.72
C LYS A 394 -11.20 -15.52 -18.41
N LEU A 395 -11.01 -15.40 -19.70
CA LEU A 395 -10.29 -16.40 -20.50
C LEU A 395 -8.85 -15.98 -20.82
N VAL A 396 -8.54 -14.69 -20.83
CA VAL A 396 -7.19 -14.17 -21.09
C VAL A 396 -6.55 -13.68 -19.80
N GLU A 397 -7.12 -12.65 -19.15
CA GLU A 397 -6.50 -12.01 -17.99
C GLU A 397 -6.28 -13.00 -16.85
N GLU A 398 -7.34 -13.64 -16.35
CA GLU A 398 -7.26 -14.55 -15.19
C GLU A 398 -6.33 -15.77 -15.43
N LYS A 399 -6.08 -16.15 -16.69
CA LYS A 399 -5.24 -17.30 -17.06
C LYS A 399 -3.80 -16.94 -17.43
N THR A 400 -3.51 -15.67 -17.66
CA THR A 400 -2.19 -15.20 -18.03
C THR A 400 -1.25 -15.25 -16.81
N ILE A 401 -0.13 -15.98 -16.93
CA ILE A 401 0.89 -16.10 -15.86
C ILE A 401 2.07 -15.19 -16.14
N ASP A 402 2.74 -15.40 -17.27
CA ASP A 402 3.88 -14.59 -17.69
C ASP A 402 3.41 -13.26 -18.30
N PRO A 403 4.26 -12.24 -18.36
CA PRO A 403 3.88 -10.91 -18.86
C PRO A 403 3.29 -10.94 -20.28
N LEU A 404 2.13 -10.31 -20.42
CA LEU A 404 1.45 -10.07 -21.68
C LEU A 404 1.04 -8.60 -21.79
N PHE A 405 1.55 -7.89 -22.78
CA PHE A 405 1.00 -6.61 -23.20
C PHE A 405 -0.12 -6.86 -24.21
N VAL A 406 -1.35 -6.53 -23.83
CA VAL A 406 -2.49 -6.51 -24.73
C VAL A 406 -2.63 -5.10 -25.29
N THR A 407 -2.61 -4.96 -26.61
CA THR A 407 -2.57 -3.65 -27.28
C THR A 407 -3.80 -3.41 -28.15
N HIS A 408 -4.09 -2.13 -28.45
CA HIS A 408 -5.15 -1.73 -29.39
C HIS A 408 -6.52 -2.25 -28.97
N CYS A 409 -6.98 -1.80 -27.79
CA CYS A 409 -8.32 -2.10 -27.29
C CYS A 409 -9.41 -1.29 -28.02
N PRO A 410 -10.67 -1.73 -27.99
CA PRO A 410 -11.81 -0.93 -28.42
C PRO A 410 -11.87 0.43 -27.72
N LYS A 411 -12.22 1.48 -28.44
CA LYS A 411 -12.23 2.87 -27.93
C LYS A 411 -13.20 3.09 -26.78
N GLU A 412 -14.24 2.29 -26.71
CA GLU A 412 -15.27 2.33 -25.68
C GLU A 412 -14.72 1.95 -24.30
N LEU A 413 -13.66 1.14 -24.25
CA LEU A 413 -13.02 0.71 -23.01
C LEU A 413 -12.08 1.77 -22.41
N VAL A 414 -11.48 2.65 -23.26
CA VAL A 414 -10.45 3.60 -22.80
C VAL A 414 -10.68 5.00 -23.38
N PRO A 415 -11.64 5.77 -22.85
CA PRO A 415 -12.08 7.05 -23.42
C PRO A 415 -11.03 8.17 -23.39
N LEU A 416 -10.01 8.08 -22.58
CA LEU A 416 -8.92 9.08 -22.44
C LEU A 416 -7.71 8.79 -23.33
N ALA A 417 -7.71 7.66 -24.04
CA ALA A 417 -6.65 7.25 -24.96
C ALA A 417 -6.83 7.82 -26.37
N LYS A 418 -5.72 8.05 -27.06
CA LYS A 418 -5.69 8.53 -28.44
C LYS A 418 -6.20 7.45 -29.40
N GLN A 419 -7.05 7.86 -30.33
CA GLN A 419 -7.58 6.97 -31.37
C GLN A 419 -6.47 6.51 -32.31
N ASN A 420 -6.49 5.23 -32.68
CA ASN A 420 -5.52 4.67 -33.62
C ASN A 420 -5.72 5.26 -35.04
N ALA A 421 -4.63 5.67 -35.67
CA ALA A 421 -4.69 6.32 -36.99
C ALA A 421 -5.10 5.37 -38.14
N GLY A 422 -4.89 4.07 -37.98
CA GLY A 422 -5.20 3.06 -38.98
C GLY A 422 -6.58 2.43 -38.83
N ASP A 423 -7.16 2.47 -37.60
CA ASP A 423 -8.47 1.91 -37.28
C ASP A 423 -9.15 2.75 -36.21
N ASN A 424 -10.14 3.52 -36.62
CA ASN A 424 -10.88 4.44 -35.75
C ASN A 424 -11.77 3.75 -34.69
N SER A 425 -11.92 2.45 -34.72
CA SER A 425 -12.61 1.68 -33.67
C SER A 425 -11.70 1.33 -32.49
N LEU A 426 -10.38 1.51 -32.65
CA LEU A 426 -9.36 1.15 -31.68
C LEU A 426 -8.66 2.39 -31.11
N VAL A 427 -8.01 2.22 -29.98
CA VAL A 427 -7.13 3.22 -29.36
C VAL A 427 -5.70 2.69 -29.20
N ASP A 428 -4.74 3.62 -29.17
CA ASP A 428 -3.32 3.34 -28.96
C ASP A 428 -3.03 3.16 -27.48
N VAL A 429 -3.22 1.93 -27.00
CA VAL A 429 -3.18 1.52 -25.60
C VAL A 429 -2.42 0.22 -25.43
N PHE A 430 -1.91 0.00 -24.23
CA PHE A 430 -1.58 -1.34 -23.74
C PHE A 430 -2.19 -1.58 -22.35
N GLU A 431 -2.53 -2.82 -22.07
CA GLU A 431 -2.79 -3.37 -20.75
C GLU A 431 -1.74 -4.42 -20.46
N LEU A 432 -0.98 -4.23 -19.40
CA LEU A 432 0.01 -5.21 -18.94
C LEU A 432 -0.63 -6.17 -17.95
N ILE A 433 -0.73 -7.41 -18.33
CA ILE A 433 -1.26 -8.49 -17.51
C ILE A 433 -0.12 -9.40 -17.06
N ILE A 434 -0.03 -9.65 -15.75
CA ILE A 434 0.90 -10.61 -15.15
C ILE A 434 0.20 -11.33 -14.01
N ASN A 435 0.34 -12.63 -13.92
CA ASN A 435 -0.16 -13.47 -12.84
C ASN A 435 -1.68 -13.33 -12.59
N GLY A 436 -2.45 -13.28 -13.67
CA GLY A 436 -3.91 -13.20 -13.62
C GLY A 436 -4.45 -11.85 -13.14
N ALA A 437 -3.69 -10.78 -13.35
CA ALA A 437 -4.11 -9.44 -12.97
C ALA A 437 -3.50 -8.39 -13.89
N GLU A 438 -4.27 -7.38 -14.22
CA GLU A 438 -3.78 -6.13 -14.78
C GLU A 438 -2.86 -5.43 -13.76
N ILE A 439 -1.63 -5.16 -14.18
CA ILE A 439 -0.60 -4.47 -13.38
C ILE A 439 -0.50 -3.00 -13.77
N ALA A 440 -0.59 -2.71 -15.08
CA ALA A 440 -0.43 -1.38 -15.61
C ALA A 440 -1.21 -1.20 -16.92
N PRO A 441 -2.17 -0.28 -16.99
CA PRO A 441 -2.63 0.33 -18.23
C PRO A 441 -1.70 1.47 -18.63
N GLY A 442 -1.51 1.66 -19.93
CA GLY A 442 -0.80 2.82 -20.46
C GLY A 442 -1.18 3.09 -21.92
N TYR A 443 -1.16 4.34 -22.33
CA TYR A 443 -1.65 4.71 -23.64
C TYR A 443 -0.97 5.97 -24.20
N SER A 444 -1.13 6.17 -25.51
CA SER A 444 -0.93 7.47 -26.12
C SER A 444 -2.05 8.40 -25.67
N GLU A 445 -1.71 9.58 -25.14
CA GLU A 445 -2.67 10.48 -24.53
C GLU A 445 -3.53 11.17 -25.59
N LEU A 446 -4.85 11.20 -25.37
CA LEU A 446 -5.75 12.02 -26.16
C LEU A 446 -5.48 13.49 -25.85
N ASN A 447 -5.03 14.23 -26.87
CA ASN A 447 -4.65 15.63 -26.78
C ASN A 447 -5.48 16.55 -27.68
N ASP A 448 -6.54 16.03 -28.31
CA ASP A 448 -7.54 16.79 -29.05
C ASP A 448 -8.68 17.22 -28.11
N PRO A 449 -8.83 18.52 -27.79
CA PRO A 449 -9.84 18.97 -26.85
C PRO A 449 -11.29 18.76 -27.35
N VAL A 450 -11.50 18.77 -28.67
CA VAL A 450 -12.83 18.58 -29.25
C VAL A 450 -13.27 17.13 -29.09
N VAL A 451 -12.42 16.19 -29.45
CA VAL A 451 -12.66 14.76 -29.27
C VAL A 451 -12.76 14.40 -27.79
N GLN A 452 -11.91 15.00 -26.93
CA GLN A 452 -11.94 14.75 -25.50
C GLN A 452 -13.27 15.21 -24.87
N ARG A 453 -13.77 16.38 -25.25
CA ARG A 453 -15.09 16.87 -24.81
C ARG A 453 -16.20 15.88 -25.19
N GLN A 454 -16.21 15.46 -26.45
CA GLN A 454 -17.21 14.53 -26.93
C GLN A 454 -17.22 13.24 -26.10
N ARG A 455 -16.05 12.63 -25.86
CA ARG A 455 -15.95 11.37 -25.10
C ARG A 455 -16.35 11.54 -23.63
N LEU A 456 -15.99 12.66 -23.00
CA LEU A 456 -16.42 12.94 -21.62
C LEU A 456 -17.94 13.16 -21.53
N VAL A 457 -18.57 13.77 -22.54
CA VAL A 457 -20.03 13.91 -22.61
C VAL A 457 -20.72 12.55 -22.80
N GLU A 458 -20.19 11.69 -23.67
CA GLU A 458 -20.71 10.34 -23.89
C GLU A 458 -20.63 9.52 -22.60
N GLN A 459 -19.51 9.55 -21.89
CA GLN A 459 -19.32 8.88 -20.61
C GLN A 459 -20.21 9.45 -19.48
N ALA A 460 -20.31 10.77 -19.38
CA ALA A 460 -21.12 11.43 -18.35
C ALA A 460 -22.63 11.17 -18.51
N GLY A 461 -23.12 10.92 -19.74
CA GLY A 461 -24.51 10.61 -20.00
C GLY A 461 -25.01 9.36 -19.30
N GLU A 462 -24.14 8.40 -19.07
CA GLU A 462 -24.43 7.14 -18.36
C GLU A 462 -24.26 7.26 -16.84
N GLU A 463 -23.27 8.02 -16.35
CA GLU A 463 -22.87 8.03 -14.93
C GLU A 463 -23.20 9.32 -14.17
N LYS A 464 -23.78 10.36 -14.76
CA LYS A 464 -24.05 11.67 -14.13
C LYS A 464 -22.81 12.36 -13.53
N GLN A 465 -21.61 12.04 -14.01
CA GLN A 465 -20.39 12.72 -13.58
C GLN A 465 -20.31 14.14 -14.16
N SER A 466 -19.81 15.10 -13.38
CA SER A 466 -19.58 16.46 -13.85
C SER A 466 -18.37 16.50 -14.77
N ILE A 467 -18.50 17.10 -15.94
CA ILE A 467 -17.39 17.32 -16.87
C ILE A 467 -16.40 18.32 -16.26
N ASP A 468 -15.11 17.99 -16.27
CA ASP A 468 -14.05 18.91 -15.84
C ASP A 468 -13.74 19.92 -16.96
N GLU A 469 -14.49 21.05 -16.95
CA GLU A 469 -14.35 22.13 -17.93
C GLU A 469 -12.97 22.79 -17.86
N ASP A 470 -12.34 22.87 -16.69
CA ASP A 470 -10.99 23.43 -16.53
C ASP A 470 -9.92 22.53 -17.19
N PHE A 471 -10.09 21.21 -17.12
CA PHE A 471 -9.23 20.28 -17.86
C PHE A 471 -9.37 20.46 -19.37
N LEU A 472 -10.60 20.59 -19.87
CA LEU A 472 -10.84 20.82 -21.31
C LEU A 472 -10.26 22.17 -21.76
N LEU A 473 -10.44 23.21 -20.96
CA LEU A 473 -9.82 24.52 -21.22
C LEU A 473 -8.28 24.41 -21.23
N ALA A 474 -7.69 23.65 -20.33
CA ALA A 474 -6.24 23.42 -20.35
C ALA A 474 -5.79 22.76 -21.65
N LEU A 475 -6.50 21.75 -22.15
CA LEU A 475 -6.19 21.11 -23.43
C LEU A 475 -6.29 22.07 -24.62
N GLU A 476 -7.19 23.06 -24.58
CA GLU A 476 -7.33 24.09 -25.64
C GLU A 476 -6.08 24.98 -25.75
N TYR A 477 -5.28 25.12 -24.67
CA TYR A 477 -3.97 25.78 -24.73
C TYR A 477 -2.89 24.92 -25.39
N GLY A 478 -3.18 23.66 -25.68
CA GLY A 478 -2.30 22.71 -26.36
C GLY A 478 -1.54 21.82 -25.39
N MET A 479 -1.81 20.52 -25.45
CA MET A 479 -1.02 19.49 -24.80
C MET A 479 -0.12 18.79 -25.86
N PRO A 480 1.19 18.67 -25.62
CA PRO A 480 2.04 17.95 -26.58
C PRO A 480 1.57 16.49 -26.70
N PRO A 481 1.84 15.81 -27.85
CA PRO A 481 1.71 14.35 -27.90
C PRO A 481 2.46 13.74 -26.73
N ALA A 482 1.84 12.79 -26.03
CA ALA A 482 2.42 12.20 -24.84
C ALA A 482 2.00 10.74 -24.68
N GLY A 483 2.82 9.99 -23.97
CA GLY A 483 2.46 8.67 -23.45
C GLY A 483 2.30 8.73 -21.94
N GLY A 484 1.32 8.02 -21.41
CA GLY A 484 1.08 7.87 -19.98
C GLY A 484 0.98 6.40 -19.56
N VAL A 485 1.22 6.15 -18.29
CA VAL A 485 1.06 4.84 -17.66
C VAL A 485 0.64 4.99 -16.21
N GLY A 486 -0.32 4.16 -15.80
CA GLY A 486 -0.70 3.97 -14.41
C GLY A 486 -0.23 2.60 -13.92
N ILE A 487 0.47 2.52 -12.79
CA ILE A 487 0.92 1.25 -12.20
C ILE A 487 0.34 1.12 -10.80
N GLY A 488 -0.45 0.05 -10.58
CA GLY A 488 -0.96 -0.29 -9.26
C GLY A 488 0.17 -0.77 -8.34
N MET A 489 0.72 0.10 -7.48
CA MET A 489 1.86 -0.22 -6.61
C MET A 489 1.57 -1.35 -5.63
N ASP A 490 0.33 -1.50 -5.21
CA ASP A 490 -0.10 -2.60 -4.34
C ASP A 490 -0.06 -3.93 -5.10
N ARG A 491 -0.62 -3.98 -6.32
CA ARG A 491 -0.59 -5.17 -7.20
C ARG A 491 0.84 -5.54 -7.60
N LEU A 492 1.67 -4.55 -7.95
CA LEU A 492 3.09 -4.76 -8.24
C LEU A 492 3.84 -5.33 -7.02
N THR A 493 3.52 -4.85 -5.82
CA THR A 493 4.08 -5.41 -4.59
C THR A 493 3.63 -6.86 -4.37
N MET A 494 2.35 -7.17 -4.59
CA MET A 494 1.84 -8.55 -4.52
C MET A 494 2.59 -9.46 -5.50
N LEU A 495 2.79 -9.01 -6.73
CA LEU A 495 3.55 -9.74 -7.77
C LEU A 495 4.98 -10.06 -7.29
N LEU A 496 5.71 -9.05 -6.81
CA LEU A 496 7.13 -9.19 -6.42
C LEU A 496 7.34 -9.89 -5.06
N THR A 497 6.31 -10.03 -4.23
CA THR A 497 6.41 -10.64 -2.90
C THR A 497 5.71 -11.99 -2.78
N GLY A 498 4.87 -12.36 -3.74
CA GLY A 498 4.02 -13.55 -3.67
C GLY A 498 2.81 -13.40 -2.74
N ALA A 499 2.48 -12.18 -2.31
CA ALA A 499 1.32 -11.93 -1.45
C ALA A 499 0.00 -12.26 -2.19
N GLU A 500 -0.90 -13.00 -1.54
CA GLU A 500 -2.16 -13.45 -2.15
C GLU A 500 -3.28 -12.41 -2.07
N SER A 501 -3.15 -11.43 -1.18
CA SER A 501 -4.17 -10.40 -0.97
C SER A 501 -3.54 -9.02 -0.86
N ILE A 502 -4.23 -8.02 -1.42
CA ILE A 502 -3.85 -6.60 -1.28
C ILE A 502 -3.71 -6.17 0.19
N ARG A 503 -4.44 -6.84 1.11
CA ARG A 503 -4.35 -6.60 2.56
C ARG A 503 -3.03 -7.08 3.17
N ASP A 504 -2.30 -7.97 2.50
CA ASP A 504 -0.98 -8.41 2.96
C ASP A 504 0.10 -7.37 2.67
N VAL A 505 -0.12 -6.50 1.68
CA VAL A 505 0.83 -5.48 1.26
C VAL A 505 0.45 -4.05 1.70
N ILE A 506 -0.71 -3.85 2.30
CA ILE A 506 -1.14 -2.59 2.94
C ILE A 506 -0.99 -2.75 4.46
N LEU A 507 -0.24 -1.82 5.10
CA LEU A 507 0.04 -1.89 6.55
C LEU A 507 -1.26 -1.93 7.37
N PHE A 508 -2.17 -1.03 7.12
CA PHE A 508 -3.46 -0.92 7.81
C PHE A 508 -4.59 -0.88 6.78
N PRO A 509 -5.02 -2.04 6.26
CA PRO A 509 -6.12 -2.09 5.29
C PRO A 509 -7.46 -1.78 5.95
N LEU A 510 -8.39 -1.22 5.16
CA LEU A 510 -9.76 -1.08 5.62
C LEU A 510 -10.40 -2.47 5.77
N LEU A 511 -11.02 -2.71 6.90
CA LEU A 511 -11.68 -3.98 7.23
C LEU A 511 -13.14 -3.74 7.61
N ARG A 512 -13.99 -4.71 7.32
CA ARG A 512 -15.36 -4.68 7.80
C ARG A 512 -15.38 -4.65 9.34
N PRO A 513 -16.29 -3.89 9.97
CA PRO A 513 -16.49 -3.98 11.42
C PRO A 513 -16.71 -5.42 11.86
N LYS A 514 -16.18 -5.80 13.03
CA LYS A 514 -16.58 -7.07 13.66
C LYS A 514 -18.07 -6.96 14.02
N LYS A 515 -18.84 -7.95 13.63
CA LYS A 515 -20.23 -8.07 14.06
C LYS A 515 -20.33 -8.33 15.55
#